data_c6b659cb05963bbddf568ec54acf72c6
#
_entry.id   c6b659cb05963bbddf568ec54acf72c6
#
_cell.length_a   1.000
_cell.length_b   1.000
_cell.length_c   1.000
_cell.angle_alpha   90.00
_cell.angle_beta   90.00
_cell.angle_gamma   90.00
#
_symmetry.space_group_name_H-M   'P 1'
#
loop_
_entity.id
_entity.type
_entity.pdbx_description
1 polymer ?
#
loop_
_entity_poly.entity_id
_entity_poly.type
_entity_poly.pdbx_seq_one_letter_code
_entity_poly.pdbx_strand_id
1 'polypeptide(L)'
;MKTTYIIDAIRTPIGNFGGALATTRVDDLGALVIKTLMDRNPNIPKEAIEDVILGCANPAGEDNRNIARMSLLLAGLPYTVPGETVNRLCASGMSAIINASRVIQLGDADVILAGGVENMTRGPWVISKTSKPFGRDAQMFDSSFGWRFVNKKIDAMYG
;
A
#
# COMPACT_ATOMS: atom_id res chain seq x y z
N MET A 1 5.76 27.87 5.70
CA MET A 1 5.19 26.50 5.54
C MET A 1 3.69 26.59 5.83
N LYS A 2 2.86 25.94 5.00
CA LYS A 2 1.41 25.84 5.25
C LYS A 2 1.15 24.93 6.46
N THR A 3 0.03 25.14 7.16
CA THR A 3 -0.44 24.21 8.20
C THR A 3 -1.19 23.06 7.54
N THR A 4 -0.85 21.83 7.89
CA THR A 4 -1.58 20.64 7.43
C THR A 4 -2.66 20.27 8.43
N TYR A 5 -3.85 19.95 7.94
CA TYR A 5 -4.98 19.50 8.73
C TYR A 5 -5.41 18.11 8.32
N ILE A 6 -5.84 17.30 9.29
CA ILE A 6 -6.56 16.05 9.04
C ILE A 6 -8.04 16.39 9.06
N ILE A 7 -8.72 16.24 7.93
CA ILE A 7 -10.14 16.61 7.77
C ILE A 7 -11.04 15.45 8.19
N ASP A 8 -10.70 14.23 7.78
CA ASP A 8 -11.47 13.02 8.06
C ASP A 8 -10.55 11.79 8.08
N ALA A 9 -10.99 10.72 8.72
CA ALA A 9 -10.29 9.45 8.75
C ALA A 9 -11.27 8.28 8.86
N ILE A 10 -10.94 7.17 8.22
CA ILE A 10 -11.71 5.94 8.27
C ILE A 10 -10.79 4.72 8.20
N ARG A 11 -11.24 3.61 8.76
CA ARG A 11 -10.59 2.30 8.62
C ARG A 11 -11.60 1.18 8.49
N THR A 12 -11.19 0.07 7.92
CA THR A 12 -11.90 -1.20 8.04
C THR A 12 -11.64 -1.84 9.41
N PRO A 13 -12.44 -2.84 9.83
CA PRO A 13 -12.02 -3.73 10.91
C PRO A 13 -10.66 -4.36 10.58
N ILE A 14 -9.89 -4.67 11.63
CA ILE A 14 -8.66 -5.46 11.47
C ILE A 14 -9.05 -6.92 11.47
N GLY A 15 -8.81 -7.60 10.35
CA GLY A 15 -9.06 -9.05 10.20
C GLY A 15 -7.93 -9.89 10.78
N ASN A 16 -8.27 -11.08 11.25
CA ASN A 16 -7.27 -12.11 11.56
C ASN A 16 -6.69 -12.71 10.27
N PHE A 17 -5.47 -13.21 10.34
CA PHE A 17 -4.90 -14.04 9.27
C PHE A 17 -5.80 -15.25 9.01
N GLY A 18 -6.17 -15.48 7.74
CA GLY A 18 -7.13 -16.51 7.36
C GLY A 18 -8.58 -16.24 7.78
N GLY A 19 -8.88 -15.05 8.33
CA GLY A 19 -10.20 -14.70 8.86
C GLY A 19 -11.16 -14.10 7.84
N ALA A 20 -12.10 -13.27 8.33
CA ALA A 20 -13.24 -12.78 7.55
C ALA A 20 -12.85 -11.96 6.29
N LEU A 21 -11.67 -11.32 6.28
CA LEU A 21 -11.17 -10.54 5.15
C LEU A 21 -10.19 -11.33 4.26
N ALA A 22 -9.98 -12.61 4.52
CA ALA A 22 -8.99 -13.44 3.81
C ALA A 22 -9.21 -13.51 2.29
N THR A 23 -10.46 -13.48 1.85
CA THR A 23 -10.85 -13.56 0.43
C THR A 23 -10.97 -12.20 -0.25
N THR A 24 -10.88 -11.09 0.50
CA THR A 24 -10.99 -9.75 -0.05
C THR A 24 -9.65 -9.30 -0.59
N ARG A 25 -9.61 -8.84 -1.83
CA ARG A 25 -8.40 -8.32 -2.46
C ARG A 25 -7.89 -7.07 -1.74
N VAL A 26 -6.58 -6.90 -1.73
CA VAL A 26 -5.94 -5.76 -1.05
C VAL A 26 -6.27 -4.43 -1.73
N ASP A 27 -6.36 -4.41 -3.05
CA ASP A 27 -6.73 -3.24 -3.83
C ASP A 27 -8.20 -2.83 -3.62
N ASP A 28 -9.11 -3.82 -3.48
CA ASP A 28 -10.52 -3.57 -3.13
C ASP A 28 -10.68 -3.00 -1.71
N LEU A 29 -9.89 -3.48 -0.74
CA LEU A 29 -9.89 -2.92 0.62
C LEU A 29 -9.44 -1.45 0.62
N GLY A 30 -8.38 -1.14 -0.11
CA GLY A 30 -7.91 0.24 -0.29
C GLY A 30 -8.95 1.11 -0.98
N ALA A 31 -9.57 0.61 -2.04
CA ALA A 31 -10.62 1.32 -2.77
C ALA A 31 -11.85 1.60 -1.91
N LEU A 32 -12.26 0.65 -1.07
CA LEU A 32 -13.40 0.81 -0.17
C LEU A 32 -13.22 2.02 0.76
N VAL A 33 -12.06 2.15 1.40
CA VAL A 33 -11.82 3.27 2.34
C VAL A 33 -11.68 4.60 1.60
N ILE A 34 -11.03 4.63 0.44
CA ILE A 34 -10.93 5.84 -0.38
C ILE A 34 -12.32 6.28 -0.82
N LYS A 35 -13.12 5.38 -1.41
CA LYS A 35 -14.47 5.68 -1.84
C LYS A 35 -15.32 6.19 -0.68
N THR A 36 -15.27 5.53 0.47
CA THR A 36 -16.05 5.93 1.64
C THR A 36 -15.66 7.31 2.16
N LEU A 37 -14.36 7.66 2.17
CA LEU A 37 -13.92 9.01 2.52
C LEU A 37 -14.49 10.05 1.57
N MET A 38 -14.45 9.80 0.25
CA MET A 38 -15.02 10.72 -0.73
C MET A 38 -16.54 10.86 -0.59
N ASP A 39 -17.27 9.76 -0.36
CA ASP A 39 -18.71 9.76 -0.16
C ASP A 39 -19.11 10.55 1.12
N ARG A 40 -18.29 10.51 2.17
CA ARG A 40 -18.49 11.28 3.43
C ARG A 40 -18.17 12.76 3.29
N ASN A 41 -17.36 13.13 2.31
CA ASN A 41 -16.90 14.50 2.08
C ASN A 41 -17.32 15.01 0.69
N PRO A 42 -18.62 15.09 0.39
CA PRO A 42 -19.12 15.40 -0.95
C PRO A 42 -18.77 16.82 -1.42
N ASN A 43 -18.36 17.70 -0.50
CA ASN A 43 -17.91 19.05 -0.84
C ASN A 43 -16.46 19.10 -1.37
N ILE A 44 -15.73 17.99 -1.30
CA ILE A 44 -14.39 17.85 -1.89
C ILE A 44 -14.57 17.14 -3.25
N PRO A 45 -14.45 17.85 -4.38
CA PRO A 45 -14.54 17.22 -5.68
C PRO A 45 -13.38 16.24 -5.87
N LYS A 46 -13.63 15.13 -6.57
CA LYS A 46 -12.61 14.11 -6.84
C LYS A 46 -11.39 14.65 -7.57
N GLU A 47 -11.61 15.64 -8.39
CA GLU A 47 -10.61 16.35 -9.19
C GLU A 47 -9.68 17.23 -8.32
N ALA A 48 -10.08 17.54 -7.10
CA ALA A 48 -9.26 18.28 -6.14
C ALA A 48 -8.25 17.37 -5.41
N ILE A 49 -8.35 16.05 -5.55
CA ILE A 49 -7.36 15.13 -5.00
C ILE A 49 -6.12 15.16 -5.90
N GLU A 50 -5.00 15.61 -5.35
CA GLU A 50 -3.77 15.82 -6.10
C GLU A 50 -2.80 14.65 -5.98
N ASP A 51 -2.94 13.81 -4.94
CA ASP A 51 -2.18 12.56 -4.80
C ASP A 51 -2.89 11.58 -3.85
N VAL A 52 -2.56 10.29 -4.01
CA VAL A 52 -2.94 9.23 -3.08
C VAL A 52 -1.69 8.48 -2.65
N ILE A 53 -1.32 8.56 -1.38
CA ILE A 53 -0.14 7.92 -0.83
C ILE A 53 -0.56 6.80 0.12
N LEU A 54 -0.32 5.55 -0.26
CA LEU A 54 -0.64 4.40 0.60
C LEU A 54 0.61 3.63 1.02
N GLY A 55 0.68 3.31 2.31
CA GLY A 55 1.66 2.38 2.84
C GLY A 55 1.24 0.93 2.59
N CYS A 56 2.19 0.12 2.11
CA CYS A 56 2.03 -1.33 2.00
C CYS A 56 3.39 -2.01 2.07
N ALA A 57 3.54 -2.98 2.94
CA ALA A 57 4.83 -3.64 3.17
C ALA A 57 5.07 -4.81 2.20
N ASN A 58 4.02 -5.49 1.77
CA ASN A 58 4.09 -6.61 0.84
C ASN A 58 3.18 -6.37 -0.39
N PRO A 59 3.56 -5.43 -1.28
CA PRO A 59 2.76 -5.02 -2.42
C PRO A 59 2.93 -5.95 -3.63
N ALA A 60 3.11 -7.23 -3.43
CA ALA A 60 3.33 -8.19 -4.51
C ALA A 60 2.02 -8.88 -4.90
N GLY A 61 1.79 -9.03 -6.21
CA GLY A 61 0.66 -9.76 -6.76
C GLY A 61 -0.50 -8.88 -7.21
N GLU A 62 -1.57 -8.79 -6.43
CA GLU A 62 -2.86 -8.21 -6.85
C GLU A 62 -2.83 -6.69 -7.11
N ASP A 63 -1.88 -6.01 -6.53
CA ASP A 63 -1.74 -4.55 -6.53
C ASP A 63 -0.90 -3.98 -7.68
N ASN A 64 -0.45 -4.81 -8.59
CA ASN A 64 0.42 -4.41 -9.70
C ASN A 64 1.60 -3.51 -9.28
N ARG A 65 2.18 -3.77 -8.10
CA ARG A 65 3.31 -3.06 -7.46
C ARG A 65 3.02 -1.62 -7.02
N ASN A 66 1.80 -1.12 -7.22
CA ASN A 66 1.39 0.20 -6.75
C ASN A 66 -0.05 0.15 -6.25
N ILE A 67 -0.20 -0.21 -4.97
CA ILE A 67 -1.51 -0.37 -4.34
C ILE A 67 -2.28 0.94 -4.31
N ALA A 68 -1.62 2.08 -4.15
CA ALA A 68 -2.28 3.38 -4.15
C ALA A 68 -2.95 3.64 -5.49
N ARG A 69 -2.22 3.39 -6.59
CA ARG A 69 -2.75 3.57 -7.95
C ARG A 69 -3.93 2.64 -8.24
N MET A 70 -3.83 1.37 -7.86
CA MET A 70 -4.93 0.42 -8.09
C MET A 70 -6.17 0.81 -7.27
N SER A 71 -5.98 1.11 -6.00
CA SER A 71 -7.09 1.48 -5.10
C SER A 71 -7.80 2.76 -5.51
N LEU A 72 -7.07 3.81 -5.92
CA LEU A 72 -7.69 5.07 -6.34
C LEU A 72 -8.52 4.92 -7.61
N LEU A 73 -8.05 4.12 -8.58
CA LEU A 73 -8.80 3.85 -9.81
C LEU A 73 -10.08 3.04 -9.53
N LEU A 74 -9.98 2.00 -8.69
CA LEU A 74 -11.13 1.21 -8.25
C LEU A 74 -12.13 2.04 -7.43
N ALA A 75 -11.65 3.02 -6.66
CA ALA A 75 -12.51 3.97 -5.93
C ALA A 75 -13.22 4.99 -6.85
N GLY A 76 -12.86 5.03 -8.12
CA GLY A 76 -13.44 5.95 -9.10
C GLY A 76 -12.94 7.38 -8.99
N LEU A 77 -11.68 7.57 -8.54
CA LEU A 77 -10.99 8.84 -8.70
C LEU A 77 -10.55 9.03 -10.17
N PRO A 78 -10.36 10.28 -10.63
CA PRO A 78 -9.86 10.54 -11.97
C PRO A 78 -8.53 9.83 -12.26
N TYR A 79 -8.36 9.33 -13.48
CA TYR A 79 -7.11 8.67 -13.89
C TYR A 79 -5.90 9.61 -13.89
N THR A 80 -6.13 10.92 -13.84
CA THR A 80 -5.10 11.95 -13.75
C THR A 80 -4.49 12.06 -12.36
N VAL A 81 -5.19 11.57 -11.31
CA VAL A 81 -4.68 11.57 -9.94
C VAL A 81 -3.53 10.56 -9.82
N PRO A 82 -2.33 10.97 -9.43
CA PRO A 82 -1.21 10.05 -9.22
C PRO A 82 -1.44 9.18 -7.98
N GLY A 83 -0.61 8.15 -7.83
CA GLY A 83 -0.62 7.30 -6.65
C GLY A 83 0.78 6.81 -6.33
N GLU A 84 1.18 6.91 -5.08
CA GLU A 84 2.45 6.44 -4.56
C GLU A 84 2.25 5.35 -3.51
N THR A 85 3.01 4.26 -3.62
CA THR A 85 3.09 3.24 -2.58
C THR A 85 4.41 3.36 -1.83
N VAL A 86 4.34 3.57 -0.52
CA VAL A 86 5.51 3.67 0.35
C VAL A 86 5.67 2.39 1.16
N ASN A 87 6.91 1.93 1.32
CA ASN A 87 7.24 0.79 2.16
C ASN A 87 8.28 1.16 3.21
N ARG A 88 7.85 1.11 4.46
CA ARG A 88 8.68 1.22 5.66
C ARG A 88 8.25 0.15 6.66
N LEU A 89 7.96 -1.06 6.15
CA LEU A 89 7.41 -2.18 6.89
C LEU A 89 6.17 -1.75 7.69
N CYS A 90 6.06 -2.11 8.96
CA CYS A 90 4.90 -1.78 9.81
C CYS A 90 4.63 -0.28 9.96
N ALA A 91 5.60 0.59 9.67
CA ALA A 91 5.45 2.04 9.70
C ALA A 91 5.02 2.67 8.36
N SER A 92 4.69 1.86 7.35
CA SER A 92 4.39 2.36 5.99
C SER A 92 3.21 3.33 5.96
N GLY A 93 2.11 3.02 6.64
CA GLY A 93 0.94 3.89 6.70
C GLY A 93 1.23 5.23 7.39
N MET A 94 1.98 5.21 8.51
CA MET A 94 2.45 6.43 9.16
C MET A 94 3.37 7.25 8.24
N SER A 95 4.26 6.57 7.50
CA SER A 95 5.15 7.21 6.53
C SER A 95 4.38 7.92 5.42
N ALA A 96 3.30 7.31 4.93
CA ALA A 96 2.41 7.91 3.94
C ALA A 96 1.79 9.24 4.45
N ILE A 97 1.29 9.25 5.68
CA ILE A 97 0.71 10.45 6.32
C ILE A 97 1.77 11.55 6.49
N ILE A 98 2.97 11.18 6.94
CA ILE A 98 4.08 12.14 7.11
C ILE A 98 4.49 12.73 5.75
N ASN A 99 4.58 11.92 4.70
CA ASN A 99 4.92 12.40 3.36
C ASN A 99 3.85 13.36 2.84
N ALA A 100 2.57 13.00 2.93
CA ALA A 100 1.47 13.87 2.54
C ALA A 100 1.50 15.22 3.29
N SER A 101 1.74 15.18 4.60
CA SER A 101 1.88 16.41 5.40
C SER A 101 3.01 17.30 4.91
N ARG A 102 4.16 16.73 4.59
CA ARG A 102 5.32 17.48 4.08
C ARG A 102 5.04 18.12 2.72
N VAL A 103 4.40 17.40 1.81
CA VAL A 103 4.02 17.90 0.48
C VAL A 103 3.08 19.10 0.63
N ILE A 104 2.05 19.01 1.47
CA ILE A 104 1.12 20.12 1.75
C ILE A 104 1.86 21.31 2.41
N GLN A 105 2.74 21.05 3.36
CA GLN A 105 3.50 22.12 4.05
C GLN A 105 4.41 22.90 3.09
N LEU A 106 4.97 22.23 2.09
CA LEU A 106 5.79 22.86 1.04
C LEU A 106 4.94 23.64 0.03
N GLY A 107 3.66 23.32 -0.09
CA GLY A 107 2.73 23.95 -1.03
C GLY A 107 2.70 23.25 -2.39
N ASP A 108 3.23 22.03 -2.48
CA ASP A 108 3.22 21.23 -3.71
C ASP A 108 1.86 20.58 -3.97
N ALA A 109 1.00 20.48 -2.95
CA ALA A 109 -0.40 20.08 -3.05
C ALA A 109 -1.24 20.71 -1.94
N ASP A 110 -2.56 20.71 -2.12
CA ASP A 110 -3.54 21.18 -1.15
C ASP A 110 -4.36 20.05 -0.52
N VAL A 111 -4.68 18.99 -1.29
CA VAL A 111 -5.50 17.87 -0.81
C VAL A 111 -4.89 16.52 -1.21
N ILE A 112 -4.54 15.71 -0.22
CA ILE A 112 -3.94 14.40 -0.41
C ILE A 112 -4.71 13.36 0.41
N LEU A 113 -4.94 12.19 -0.17
CA LEU A 113 -5.40 11.01 0.56
C LEU A 113 -4.17 10.19 1.00
N ALA A 114 -4.05 9.94 2.30
CA ALA A 114 -2.91 9.19 2.83
C ALA A 114 -3.37 8.11 3.82
N GLY A 115 -2.76 6.95 3.76
CA GLY A 115 -3.11 5.84 4.64
C GLY A 115 -2.27 4.60 4.37
N GLY A 116 -2.88 3.43 4.49
CA GLY A 116 -2.22 2.17 4.18
C GLY A 116 -3.20 1.01 4.13
N VAL A 117 -2.77 -0.07 3.51
CA VAL A 117 -3.52 -1.32 3.42
C VAL A 117 -2.55 -2.50 3.37
N GLU A 118 -2.95 -3.59 4.00
CA GLU A 118 -2.18 -4.84 3.97
C GLU A 118 -3.13 -6.04 4.04
N ASN A 119 -2.93 -7.07 3.23
CA ASN A 119 -3.59 -8.35 3.41
C ASN A 119 -2.58 -9.49 3.42
N MET A 120 -2.11 -9.83 4.61
CA MET A 120 -1.10 -10.85 4.84
C MET A 120 -1.55 -12.25 4.39
N THR A 121 -2.86 -12.53 4.41
CA THR A 121 -3.41 -13.83 3.98
C THR A 121 -3.26 -14.04 2.47
N ARG A 122 -3.23 -12.96 1.70
CA ARG A 122 -3.15 -13.00 0.23
C ARG A 122 -1.75 -12.77 -0.32
N GLY A 123 -0.75 -12.77 0.54
CA GLY A 123 0.65 -12.77 0.09
C GLY A 123 0.89 -13.90 -0.91
N PRO A 124 1.46 -13.65 -2.11
CA PRO A 124 1.63 -14.68 -3.12
C PRO A 124 2.72 -15.68 -2.75
N TRP A 125 2.61 -16.89 -3.27
CA TRP A 125 3.75 -17.78 -3.35
C TRP A 125 4.75 -17.25 -4.36
N VAL A 126 6.03 -17.25 -4.02
CA VAL A 126 7.11 -16.78 -4.89
C VAL A 126 8.12 -17.90 -5.11
N ILE A 127 8.59 -18.02 -6.35
CA ILE A 127 9.58 -19.03 -6.73
C ILE A 127 10.86 -18.32 -7.15
N SER A 128 12.00 -18.78 -6.60
CA SER A 128 13.31 -18.26 -7.00
C SER A 128 13.62 -18.59 -8.46
N LYS A 129 14.44 -17.76 -9.09
CA LYS A 129 15.09 -18.17 -10.34
C LYS A 129 16.14 -19.24 -10.02
N THR A 130 16.33 -20.16 -10.97
CA THR A 130 17.42 -21.14 -10.88
C THR A 130 18.77 -20.46 -11.06
N SER A 131 19.82 -20.99 -10.43
CA SER A 131 21.19 -20.44 -10.50
C SER A 131 21.82 -20.55 -11.89
N LYS A 132 21.32 -21.48 -12.70
CA LYS A 132 21.80 -21.77 -14.07
C LYS A 132 20.61 -22.03 -15.00
N PRO A 133 20.73 -21.79 -16.31
CA PRO A 133 19.72 -22.23 -17.28
C PRO A 133 19.42 -23.73 -17.11
N PHE A 134 18.15 -24.09 -17.13
CA PHE A 134 17.66 -25.48 -16.92
C PHE A 134 18.03 -26.08 -15.55
N GLY A 135 18.39 -25.24 -14.57
CA GLY A 135 18.66 -25.66 -13.19
C GLY A 135 17.44 -26.29 -12.51
N ARG A 136 17.68 -27.05 -11.44
CA ARG A 136 16.64 -27.71 -10.63
C ARG A 136 16.63 -27.23 -9.18
N ASP A 137 17.26 -26.08 -8.91
CA ASP A 137 17.49 -25.49 -7.60
C ASP A 137 16.50 -24.37 -7.26
N ALA A 138 15.39 -24.27 -8.00
CA ALA A 138 14.32 -23.35 -7.66
C ALA A 138 13.70 -23.68 -6.30
N GLN A 139 13.45 -22.65 -5.49
CA GLN A 139 12.80 -22.77 -4.19
C GLN A 139 11.54 -21.95 -4.16
N MET A 140 10.49 -22.46 -3.54
CA MET A 140 9.20 -21.79 -3.37
C MET A 140 9.03 -21.32 -1.93
N PHE A 141 8.56 -20.08 -1.77
CA PHE A 141 8.35 -19.46 -0.47
C PHE A 141 6.96 -18.84 -0.41
N ASP A 142 6.32 -18.89 0.75
CA ASP A 142 5.19 -18.04 1.08
C ASP A 142 5.70 -16.62 1.37
N SER A 143 5.14 -15.61 0.71
CA SER A 143 5.58 -14.23 0.92
C SER A 143 4.88 -13.52 2.09
N SER A 144 3.95 -14.19 2.77
CA SER A 144 3.17 -13.61 3.87
C SER A 144 4.02 -13.27 5.08
N PHE A 145 4.98 -14.14 5.44
CA PHE A 145 5.81 -14.00 6.63
C PHE A 145 7.28 -14.29 6.34
N GLY A 146 8.12 -13.72 7.18
CA GLY A 146 9.54 -13.99 7.19
C GLY A 146 10.32 -13.35 6.05
N TRP A 147 11.62 -13.58 6.09
CA TRP A 147 12.56 -13.09 5.09
C TRP A 147 12.88 -14.22 4.10
N ARG A 148 12.43 -14.06 2.87
CA ARG A 148 12.74 -14.93 1.72
C ARG A 148 13.89 -14.35 0.91
N PHE A 149 14.66 -15.19 0.24
CA PHE A 149 15.84 -14.76 -0.53
C PHE A 149 16.87 -14.01 0.33
N VAL A 150 17.18 -14.57 1.50
CA VAL A 150 18.07 -13.95 2.49
C VAL A 150 19.43 -13.66 1.89
N ASN A 151 19.90 -12.42 2.04
CA ASN A 151 21.25 -12.04 1.68
C ASN A 151 22.22 -12.54 2.75
N LYS A 152 23.07 -13.51 2.39
CA LYS A 152 24.01 -14.15 3.31
C LYS A 152 25.00 -13.19 4.00
N LYS A 153 25.31 -12.06 3.37
CA LYS A 153 26.20 -11.04 3.97
C LYS A 153 25.49 -10.30 5.10
N ILE A 154 24.23 -9.91 4.86
CA ILE A 154 23.41 -9.23 5.89
C ILE A 154 23.11 -10.18 7.04
N ASP A 155 22.79 -11.43 6.75
CA ASP A 155 22.56 -12.49 7.73
C ASP A 155 23.80 -12.69 8.62
N ALA A 156 24.98 -12.74 8.01
CA ALA A 156 26.24 -12.87 8.75
C ALA A 156 26.59 -11.64 9.62
N MET A 157 26.07 -10.45 9.27
CA MET A 157 26.35 -9.21 10.02
C MET A 157 25.37 -8.97 11.17
N TYR A 158 24.13 -9.41 11.05
CA TYR A 158 23.07 -9.01 11.97
C TYR A 158 22.23 -10.18 12.52
N GLY A 159 22.44 -11.40 12.08
CA GLY A 159 21.74 -12.62 12.53
C GLY A 159 20.52 -12.94 11.73
#